data_a614b5d1e3272bff5a49cd4bb50ff4ba
#
_entry.id   a614b5d1e3272bff5a49cd4bb50ff4ba
#
_cell.length_a   1.000
_cell.length_b   1.000
_cell.length_c   1.000
_cell.angle_alpha   90.00
_cell.angle_beta   90.00
_cell.angle_gamma   90.00
#
_symmetry.space_group_name_H-M   'P 1'
#
loop_
_entity.id
_entity.type
_entity.pdbx_description
1 polymer ?
#
loop_
_entity_poly.entity_id
_entity_poly.type
_entity_poly.pdbx_seq_one_letter_code
_entity_poly.pdbx_strand_id
1 'polypeptide(L)'
;PRAAFLAGTAIEAKRAGAARNWLQQQGGAGTLRFYGCPGEEGGSGKTFMVREGLFDDIDAALTWHPEAWAGMFSTRTLANIQAAWRFTGTAAHAANSPHLGRSALDAVTLMTTGSNFLNEHIIEKARVHYAITDTGGVSPNVVQAQAEVLYLIRAPEMADAQQIFARIEKIAQGAALMTETRVSCRFEKACSSYLPNRTLEAAMYQAVCHYGTPPWSAEERAFAAEIRATLSANDINNSLKNIADTGGEDGKAFARRHRETRLIDEVAPWAATDNILAGSTDVGDVSWKAPVAQCFSPCFAVGTPLHSWQLVSQGRTSIAHKGMLLAGKVLGATAIRLFSDRALLTASQQELAQVLAERPYRCPIPQEINPSILK
;
A
#
# COMPACT_ATOMS: atom_id res chain seq x y z
N PRO A 1 9.10 6.17 12.36
CA PRO A 1 8.11 5.18 11.99
C PRO A 1 8.21 3.88 12.79
N ARG A 2 9.45 3.28 12.94
CA ARG A 2 9.61 1.99 13.64
C ARG A 2 9.07 1.97 15.08
N ALA A 3 9.22 3.04 15.85
CA ALA A 3 8.74 3.09 17.24
C ALA A 3 7.21 3.21 17.33
N ALA A 4 6.57 3.96 16.43
CA ALA A 4 5.11 4.05 16.35
C ALA A 4 4.48 2.74 15.87
N PHE A 5 5.12 2.05 14.91
CA PHE A 5 4.71 0.73 14.42
C PHE A 5 4.78 -0.34 15.53
N LEU A 6 5.88 -0.39 16.31
CA LEU A 6 6.03 -1.32 17.43
C LEU A 6 5.00 -1.06 18.54
N ALA A 7 4.66 0.21 18.83
CA ALA A 7 3.63 0.54 19.81
C ALA A 7 2.23 0.17 19.29
N GLY A 8 1.92 0.39 18.01
CA GLY A 8 0.70 -0.07 17.36
C GLY A 8 0.54 -1.57 17.47
N THR A 9 1.55 -2.33 17.09
CA THR A 9 1.59 -3.80 17.18
C THR A 9 1.35 -4.32 18.59
N ALA A 10 1.95 -3.70 19.62
CA ALA A 10 1.74 -4.10 21.02
C ALA A 10 0.30 -3.81 21.51
N ILE A 11 -0.30 -2.72 21.06
CA ILE A 11 -1.69 -2.35 21.39
C ILE A 11 -2.68 -3.27 20.68
N GLU A 12 -2.44 -3.59 19.42
CA GLU A 12 -3.23 -4.55 18.65
C GLU A 12 -3.18 -5.94 19.29
N ALA A 13 -2.01 -6.42 19.67
CA ALA A 13 -1.84 -7.69 20.38
C ALA A 13 -2.58 -7.70 21.73
N LYS A 14 -2.56 -6.60 22.51
CA LYS A 14 -3.31 -6.49 23.77
C LYS A 14 -4.82 -6.46 23.56
N ARG A 15 -5.31 -5.89 22.44
CA ARG A 15 -6.74 -5.82 22.14
C ARG A 15 -7.27 -7.07 21.44
N ALA A 16 -6.44 -7.79 20.68
CA ALA A 16 -6.69 -9.18 20.35
C ALA A 16 -6.92 -10.01 21.62
N GLY A 17 -6.18 -9.70 22.70
CA GLY A 17 -6.43 -10.23 24.04
C GLY A 17 -7.82 -9.92 24.60
N ALA A 18 -8.41 -8.74 24.32
CA ALA A 18 -9.77 -8.41 24.76
C ALA A 18 -10.83 -9.26 24.04
N ALA A 19 -10.72 -9.45 22.72
CA ALA A 19 -11.62 -10.35 21.99
C ALA A 19 -11.45 -11.82 22.45
N ARG A 20 -10.21 -12.25 22.70
CA ARG A 20 -9.94 -13.58 23.28
C ARG A 20 -10.59 -13.74 24.65
N ASN A 21 -10.43 -12.77 25.55
CA ASN A 21 -11.02 -12.80 26.88
C ASN A 21 -12.55 -12.83 26.82
N TRP A 22 -13.14 -12.07 25.89
CA TRP A 22 -14.58 -12.11 25.66
C TRP A 22 -15.02 -13.51 25.19
N LEU A 23 -14.34 -14.13 24.22
CA LEU A 23 -14.61 -15.50 23.79
C LEU A 23 -14.57 -16.48 24.96
N GLN A 24 -13.54 -16.40 25.81
CA GLN A 24 -13.41 -17.26 26.99
C GLN A 24 -14.56 -17.08 27.98
N GLN A 25 -14.97 -15.84 28.22
CA GLN A 25 -16.09 -15.53 29.14
C GLN A 25 -17.44 -16.01 28.62
N GLN A 26 -17.63 -16.01 27.30
CA GLN A 26 -18.86 -16.50 26.67
C GLN A 26 -18.86 -18.03 26.44
N GLY A 27 -17.79 -18.73 26.79
CA GLY A 27 -17.64 -20.16 26.48
C GLY A 27 -17.61 -20.43 24.95
N GLY A 28 -17.31 -19.42 24.14
CA GLY A 28 -17.27 -19.50 22.69
C GLY A 28 -16.02 -20.21 22.19
N ALA A 29 -16.13 -20.91 21.06
CA ALA A 29 -15.01 -21.51 20.33
C ALA A 29 -14.59 -20.60 19.17
N GLY A 30 -13.29 -20.41 18.99
CA GLY A 30 -12.74 -19.66 17.90
C GLY A 30 -11.24 -19.42 18.05
N THR A 31 -10.55 -19.11 16.96
CA THR A 31 -9.13 -18.79 16.94
C THR A 31 -8.93 -17.35 16.51
N LEU A 32 -8.22 -16.58 17.31
CA LEU A 32 -7.75 -15.25 16.98
C LEU A 32 -6.25 -15.29 16.72
N ARG A 33 -5.82 -14.96 15.50
CA ARG A 33 -4.41 -14.88 15.13
C ARG A 33 -3.97 -13.43 14.97
N PHE A 34 -2.79 -13.13 15.46
CA PHE A 34 -2.10 -11.88 15.21
C PHE A 34 -0.94 -12.12 14.25
N TYR A 35 -0.93 -11.39 13.14
CA TYR A 35 0.13 -11.46 12.14
C TYR A 35 1.04 -10.23 12.23
N GLY A 36 2.32 -10.45 12.55
CA GLY A 36 3.36 -9.45 12.34
C GLY A 36 3.78 -9.42 10.88
N CYS A 37 3.44 -8.37 10.15
CA CYS A 37 3.65 -8.29 8.71
C CYS A 37 4.77 -7.31 8.37
N PRO A 38 6.01 -7.78 8.13
CA PRO A 38 7.14 -6.91 7.78
C PRO A 38 7.09 -6.50 6.32
N GLY A 39 7.78 -5.38 6.00
CA GLY A 39 8.09 -5.01 4.62
C GLY A 39 6.92 -4.51 3.78
N GLU A 40 5.89 -3.92 4.39
CA GLU A 40 4.74 -3.38 3.63
C GLU A 40 5.18 -2.29 2.66
N GLU A 41 5.99 -1.32 3.11
CA GLU A 41 6.39 -0.13 2.35
C GLU A 41 7.27 -0.42 1.10
N GLY A 42 7.90 -1.55 1.03
CA GLY A 42 8.82 -1.82 -0.09
C GLY A 42 9.05 -3.29 -0.41
N GLY A 43 8.56 -4.21 0.41
CA GLY A 43 8.90 -5.63 0.31
C GLY A 43 7.74 -6.55 -0.05
N SER A 44 6.48 -6.08 -0.03
CA SER A 44 5.27 -6.90 -0.22
C SER A 44 5.25 -8.15 0.68
N GLY A 45 5.57 -7.96 1.97
CA GLY A 45 5.75 -9.08 2.91
C GLY A 45 4.49 -9.95 3.05
N LYS A 46 3.28 -9.34 3.04
CA LYS A 46 2.02 -10.09 3.10
C LYS A 46 1.80 -10.94 1.85
N THR A 47 2.23 -10.48 0.66
CA THR A 47 2.14 -11.28 -0.57
C THR A 47 2.98 -12.55 -0.45
N PHE A 48 4.20 -12.45 0.10
CA PHE A 48 5.02 -13.64 0.40
C PHE A 48 4.34 -14.54 1.44
N MET A 49 3.79 -13.97 2.51
CA MET A 49 3.06 -14.74 3.54
C MET A 49 1.84 -15.47 2.95
N VAL A 50 1.10 -14.83 2.04
CA VAL A 50 -0.03 -15.45 1.30
C VAL A 50 0.48 -16.60 0.44
N ARG A 51 1.59 -16.41 -0.28
CA ARG A 51 2.21 -17.45 -1.12
C ARG A 51 2.57 -18.69 -0.32
N GLU A 52 3.09 -18.48 0.90
CA GLU A 52 3.47 -19.57 1.82
C GLU A 52 2.27 -20.16 2.59
N GLY A 53 1.03 -19.77 2.27
CA GLY A 53 -0.18 -20.36 2.83
C GLY A 53 -0.56 -19.87 4.24
N LEU A 54 0.07 -18.82 4.78
CA LEU A 54 -0.19 -18.36 6.14
C LEU A 54 -1.63 -17.87 6.35
N PHE A 55 -2.34 -17.55 5.28
CA PHE A 55 -3.73 -17.06 5.29
C PHE A 55 -4.73 -18.06 4.69
N ASP A 56 -4.36 -19.32 4.46
CA ASP A 56 -5.23 -20.29 3.78
C ASP A 56 -6.36 -20.83 4.68
N ASP A 57 -6.20 -20.78 5.99
CA ASP A 57 -7.13 -21.32 6.96
C ASP A 57 -7.81 -20.25 7.85
N ILE A 58 -7.82 -18.98 7.40
CA ILE A 58 -8.54 -17.92 8.10
C ILE A 58 -9.90 -17.64 7.48
N ASP A 59 -10.88 -17.30 8.30
CA ASP A 59 -12.24 -16.98 7.89
C ASP A 59 -12.44 -15.53 7.49
N ALA A 60 -11.70 -14.60 8.11
CA ALA A 60 -11.69 -13.17 7.83
C ALA A 60 -10.41 -12.52 8.36
N ALA A 61 -10.03 -11.37 7.82
CA ALA A 61 -8.92 -10.57 8.30
C ALA A 61 -9.33 -9.11 8.55
N LEU A 62 -8.78 -8.52 9.61
CA LEU A 62 -9.05 -7.15 10.01
C LEU A 62 -7.72 -6.40 10.11
N THR A 63 -7.69 -5.19 9.58
CA THR A 63 -6.51 -4.32 9.65
C THR A 63 -6.93 -2.85 9.74
N TRP A 64 -5.97 -1.95 9.88
CA TRP A 64 -6.20 -0.51 9.91
C TRP A 64 -5.05 0.25 9.27
N HIS A 65 -5.30 1.50 8.92
CA HIS A 65 -4.27 2.41 8.42
C HIS A 65 -4.37 3.76 9.14
N PRO A 66 -3.25 4.36 9.57
CA PRO A 66 -3.26 5.72 10.12
C PRO A 66 -3.64 6.73 9.04
N GLU A 67 -4.57 7.62 9.38
CA GLU A 67 -5.04 8.70 8.51
C GLU A 67 -5.30 9.98 9.33
N ALA A 68 -5.79 11.04 8.67
CA ALA A 68 -6.20 12.27 9.33
C ALA A 68 -7.66 12.23 9.83
N TRP A 69 -8.39 11.15 9.57
CA TRP A 69 -9.82 10.98 9.94
C TRP A 69 -10.13 9.55 10.36
N ALA A 70 -11.25 9.39 11.08
CA ALA A 70 -11.84 8.08 11.35
C ALA A 70 -12.80 7.70 10.22
N GLY A 71 -12.71 6.50 9.67
CA GLY A 71 -13.55 6.03 8.56
C GLY A 71 -13.15 4.66 8.04
N MET A 72 -13.51 4.36 6.80
CA MET A 72 -13.23 3.07 6.17
C MET A 72 -12.32 3.20 4.96
N PHE A 73 -11.43 2.23 4.78
CA PHE A 73 -10.68 2.04 3.54
C PHE A 73 -11.54 1.20 2.58
N SER A 74 -12.30 1.86 1.72
CA SER A 74 -13.30 1.20 0.87
C SER A 74 -12.99 1.25 -0.62
N THR A 75 -11.88 1.87 -1.01
CA THR A 75 -11.44 1.95 -2.40
C THR A 75 -10.63 0.71 -2.77
N ARG A 76 -10.69 0.32 -4.03
CA ARG A 76 -9.68 -0.59 -4.59
C ARG A 76 -8.33 0.12 -4.66
N THR A 77 -7.24 -0.65 -4.74
CA THR A 77 -5.89 -0.12 -4.98
C THR A 77 -5.35 -0.61 -6.32
N LEU A 78 -4.23 -0.05 -6.75
CA LEU A 78 -3.52 -0.60 -7.91
C LEU A 78 -2.72 -1.84 -7.50
N ALA A 79 -2.74 -2.87 -8.36
CA ALA A 79 -1.72 -3.92 -8.34
C ALA A 79 -0.38 -3.34 -8.75
N ASN A 80 0.74 -3.95 -8.33
CA ASN A 80 2.07 -3.53 -8.75
C ASN A 80 3.03 -4.69 -9.00
N ILE A 81 4.05 -4.42 -9.81
CA ILE A 81 5.22 -5.27 -10.04
C ILE A 81 6.46 -4.37 -9.95
N GLN A 82 7.47 -4.79 -9.19
CA GLN A 82 8.76 -4.13 -9.11
C GLN A 82 9.87 -5.07 -9.56
N ALA A 83 10.72 -4.59 -10.47
CA ALA A 83 11.86 -5.34 -10.97
C ALA A 83 13.01 -4.41 -11.37
N ALA A 84 14.23 -4.90 -11.25
CA ALA A 84 15.44 -4.21 -11.67
C ALA A 84 16.00 -4.84 -12.94
N TRP A 85 16.37 -4.01 -13.90
CA TRP A 85 17.09 -4.42 -15.10
C TRP A 85 18.52 -3.95 -15.01
N ARG A 86 19.44 -4.93 -15.02
CA ARG A 86 20.88 -4.69 -15.01
C ARG A 86 21.47 -4.95 -16.37
N PHE A 87 22.16 -3.94 -16.90
CA PHE A 87 22.90 -4.02 -18.15
C PHE A 87 24.38 -4.25 -17.86
N THR A 88 25.02 -5.08 -18.70
CA THR A 88 26.46 -5.37 -18.64
C THR A 88 27.05 -5.19 -20.03
N GLY A 89 27.99 -4.28 -20.14
CA GLY A 89 28.73 -3.93 -21.34
C GLY A 89 30.24 -4.12 -21.16
N THR A 90 31.04 -3.24 -21.78
CA THR A 90 32.50 -3.28 -21.75
C THR A 90 33.05 -1.89 -21.48
N ALA A 91 33.92 -1.77 -20.47
CA ALA A 91 34.62 -0.52 -20.17
C ALA A 91 35.67 -0.19 -21.23
N ALA A 92 35.84 1.10 -21.50
CA ALA A 92 36.90 1.61 -22.34
C ALA A 92 37.24 3.05 -21.95
N HIS A 93 38.40 3.54 -22.35
CA HIS A 93 38.71 4.96 -22.24
C HIS A 93 37.95 5.73 -23.30
N ALA A 94 37.01 6.58 -22.89
CA ALA A 94 36.05 7.21 -23.79
C ALA A 94 36.67 8.10 -24.89
N ALA A 95 37.85 8.68 -24.64
CA ALA A 95 38.55 9.50 -25.62
C ALA A 95 39.61 8.71 -26.44
N ASN A 96 40.31 7.76 -25.80
CA ASN A 96 41.46 7.07 -26.45
C ASN A 96 41.02 5.85 -27.27
N SER A 97 40.04 5.10 -26.79
CA SER A 97 39.60 3.85 -27.44
C SER A 97 38.06 3.63 -27.28
N PRO A 98 37.25 4.61 -27.66
CA PRO A 98 35.77 4.53 -27.48
C PRO A 98 35.15 3.35 -28.23
N HIS A 99 35.70 2.97 -29.38
CA HIS A 99 35.25 1.87 -30.25
C HIS A 99 35.31 0.49 -29.58
N LEU A 100 36.10 0.33 -28.51
CA LEU A 100 36.19 -0.91 -27.72
C LEU A 100 35.13 -0.98 -26.61
N GLY A 101 34.51 0.12 -26.26
CA GLY A 101 33.49 0.21 -25.22
C GLY A 101 32.10 -0.23 -25.68
N ARG A 102 31.31 -0.71 -24.72
CA ARG A 102 29.86 -0.94 -24.85
C ARG A 102 29.21 -0.41 -23.58
N SER A 103 28.48 0.71 -23.71
CA SER A 103 27.96 1.46 -22.56
C SER A 103 26.67 0.83 -22.02
N ALA A 104 26.73 0.33 -20.81
CA ALA A 104 25.55 -0.13 -20.07
C ALA A 104 24.63 1.05 -19.70
N LEU A 105 25.19 2.24 -19.46
CA LEU A 105 24.39 3.44 -19.13
C LEU A 105 23.61 3.93 -20.34
N ASP A 106 24.16 3.83 -21.55
CA ASP A 106 23.41 4.15 -22.78
C ASP A 106 22.24 3.17 -22.97
N ALA A 107 22.42 1.89 -22.64
CA ALA A 107 21.35 0.91 -22.65
C ALA A 107 20.22 1.29 -21.66
N VAL A 108 20.57 1.69 -20.43
CA VAL A 108 19.58 2.22 -19.46
C VAL A 108 18.86 3.44 -20.02
N THR A 109 19.58 4.36 -20.64
CA THR A 109 18.99 5.58 -21.24
C THR A 109 18.02 5.24 -22.36
N LEU A 110 18.38 4.32 -23.26
CA LEU A 110 17.48 3.84 -24.31
C LEU A 110 16.25 3.10 -23.76
N MET A 111 16.42 2.27 -22.75
CA MET A 111 15.31 1.59 -22.06
C MET A 111 14.35 2.59 -21.43
N THR A 112 14.84 3.59 -20.70
CA THR A 112 14.01 4.60 -20.05
C THR A 112 13.29 5.48 -21.08
N THR A 113 13.95 5.83 -22.17
CA THR A 113 13.34 6.55 -23.29
C THR A 113 12.24 5.72 -23.95
N GLY A 114 12.51 4.45 -24.25
CA GLY A 114 11.54 3.53 -24.86
C GLY A 114 10.33 3.30 -23.94
N SER A 115 10.53 3.21 -22.62
CA SER A 115 9.42 3.07 -21.67
C SER A 115 8.58 4.35 -21.54
N ASN A 116 9.16 5.53 -21.75
CA ASN A 116 8.40 6.78 -21.81
C ASN A 116 7.47 6.82 -23.03
N PHE A 117 7.91 6.33 -24.20
CA PHE A 117 7.02 6.17 -25.35
C PHE A 117 5.92 5.13 -25.08
N LEU A 118 6.21 4.07 -24.31
CA LEU A 118 5.22 3.08 -23.93
C LEU A 118 4.05 3.70 -23.15
N ASN A 119 4.28 4.74 -22.35
CA ASN A 119 3.25 5.41 -21.54
C ASN A 119 2.08 5.94 -22.37
N GLU A 120 2.29 6.30 -23.64
CA GLU A 120 1.22 6.68 -24.57
C GLU A 120 0.31 5.51 -24.99
N HIS A 121 0.71 4.27 -24.70
CA HIS A 121 0.09 3.06 -25.23
C HIS A 121 -0.25 2.03 -24.13
N ILE A 122 -0.48 2.50 -22.91
CA ILE A 122 -0.99 1.72 -21.79
C ILE A 122 -2.34 2.27 -21.33
N ILE A 123 -3.07 1.49 -20.53
CA ILE A 123 -4.37 1.94 -19.99
C ILE A 123 -4.20 3.18 -19.12
N GLU A 124 -5.17 4.10 -19.15
CA GLU A 124 -5.12 5.42 -18.51
C GLU A 124 -4.76 5.38 -17.01
N LYS A 125 -5.29 4.40 -16.27
CA LYS A 125 -5.03 4.27 -14.83
C LYS A 125 -3.73 3.56 -14.49
N ALA A 126 -2.99 3.03 -15.46
CA ALA A 126 -1.68 2.44 -15.22
C ALA A 126 -0.60 3.53 -15.04
N ARG A 127 0.47 3.17 -14.34
CA ARG A 127 1.65 4.03 -14.14
C ARG A 127 2.91 3.19 -14.22
N VAL A 128 3.92 3.75 -14.87
CA VAL A 128 5.27 3.19 -14.92
C VAL A 128 6.23 4.22 -14.36
N HIS A 129 6.93 3.86 -13.31
CA HIS A 129 7.94 4.68 -12.64
C HIS A 129 9.28 3.98 -12.74
N TYR A 130 10.37 4.73 -12.79
CA TYR A 130 11.71 4.15 -12.69
C TYR A 130 12.67 5.04 -11.90
N ALA A 131 13.72 4.41 -11.41
CA ALA A 131 14.87 5.07 -10.81
C ALA A 131 16.15 4.38 -11.28
N ILE A 132 17.15 5.16 -11.70
CA ILE A 132 18.48 4.61 -12.00
C ILE A 132 19.18 4.35 -10.67
N THR A 133 19.45 3.09 -10.35
CA THR A 133 20.02 2.66 -9.08
C THR A 133 21.55 2.49 -9.13
N ASP A 134 22.09 2.30 -10.34
CA ASP A 134 23.52 2.23 -10.59
C ASP A 134 23.81 2.86 -11.96
N THR A 135 24.65 3.89 -11.99
CA THR A 135 25.10 4.55 -13.22
C THR A 135 26.41 4.00 -13.77
N GLY A 136 27.02 3.04 -13.09
CA GLY A 136 28.31 2.45 -13.47
C GLY A 136 29.53 3.30 -13.17
N GLY A 137 29.38 4.37 -12.41
CA GLY A 137 30.46 5.26 -11.97
C GLY A 137 30.21 6.74 -12.27
N VAL A 138 31.14 7.60 -11.82
CA VAL A 138 31.02 9.06 -11.88
C VAL A 138 31.99 9.71 -12.88
N SER A 139 32.87 8.94 -13.49
CA SER A 139 33.94 9.46 -14.36
C SER A 139 33.48 9.51 -15.81
N PRO A 140 33.35 10.70 -16.44
CA PRO A 140 32.83 10.82 -17.80
C PRO A 140 33.78 10.32 -18.89
N ASN A 141 35.05 10.07 -18.57
CA ASN A 141 36.04 9.54 -19.50
C ASN A 141 36.15 8.01 -19.49
N VAL A 142 35.25 7.32 -18.80
CA VAL A 142 35.15 5.86 -18.75
C VAL A 142 33.79 5.43 -19.28
N VAL A 143 33.78 4.54 -20.29
CA VAL A 143 32.56 3.89 -20.76
C VAL A 143 32.05 2.95 -19.66
N GLN A 144 30.82 3.09 -19.23
CA GLN A 144 30.26 2.36 -18.10
C GLN A 144 29.97 0.89 -18.47
N ALA A 145 30.67 -0.03 -17.82
CA ALA A 145 30.51 -1.46 -18.07
C ALA A 145 29.28 -2.08 -17.39
N GLN A 146 28.71 -1.40 -16.40
CA GLN A 146 27.51 -1.85 -15.69
C GLN A 146 26.60 -0.66 -15.40
N ALA A 147 25.29 -0.87 -15.47
CA ALA A 147 24.28 0.08 -15.00
C ALA A 147 23.00 -0.67 -14.64
N GLU A 148 22.21 -0.11 -13.72
CA GLU A 148 20.96 -0.74 -13.27
C GLU A 148 19.86 0.31 -13.17
N VAL A 149 18.65 -0.08 -13.57
CA VAL A 149 17.44 0.72 -13.43
C VAL A 149 16.34 -0.13 -12.79
N LEU A 150 15.70 0.42 -11.75
CA LEU A 150 14.58 -0.17 -11.04
C LEU A 150 13.28 0.41 -11.58
N TYR A 151 12.34 -0.45 -11.92
CA TYR A 151 10.99 -0.08 -12.36
C TYR A 151 9.93 -0.48 -11.35
N LEU A 152 8.92 0.35 -11.21
CA LEU A 152 7.68 0.06 -10.50
C LEU A 152 6.50 0.28 -11.46
N ILE A 153 5.83 -0.81 -11.80
CA ILE A 153 4.69 -0.86 -12.71
C ILE A 153 3.43 -0.99 -11.88
N ARG A 154 2.43 -0.14 -12.12
CA ARG A 154 1.14 -0.15 -11.43
C ARG A 154 0.00 -0.22 -12.43
N ALA A 155 -1.03 -1.04 -12.13
CA ALA A 155 -2.25 -1.13 -12.94
C ALA A 155 -3.45 -1.52 -12.06
N PRO A 156 -4.70 -1.26 -12.49
CA PRO A 156 -5.90 -1.66 -11.76
C PRO A 156 -5.99 -3.17 -11.49
N GLU A 157 -5.59 -3.99 -12.46
CA GLU A 157 -5.57 -5.44 -12.35
C GLU A 157 -4.15 -5.98 -12.51
N MET A 158 -3.87 -7.11 -11.87
CA MET A 158 -2.56 -7.77 -11.97
C MET A 158 -2.25 -8.21 -13.40
N ALA A 159 -3.25 -8.66 -14.16
CA ALA A 159 -3.07 -9.05 -15.55
C ALA A 159 -2.57 -7.88 -16.43
N ASP A 160 -3.07 -6.67 -16.19
CA ASP A 160 -2.61 -5.47 -16.91
C ASP A 160 -1.16 -5.14 -16.53
N ALA A 161 -0.82 -5.24 -15.23
CA ALA A 161 0.55 -5.00 -14.76
C ALA A 161 1.53 -6.00 -15.39
N GLN A 162 1.15 -7.28 -15.48
CA GLN A 162 1.95 -8.34 -16.13
C GLN A 162 2.11 -8.08 -17.63
N GLN A 163 1.06 -7.63 -18.30
CA GLN A 163 1.14 -7.28 -19.73
C GLN A 163 2.10 -6.10 -19.98
N ILE A 164 2.05 -5.08 -19.12
CA ILE A 164 2.97 -3.93 -19.21
C ILE A 164 4.40 -4.38 -18.91
N PHE A 165 4.59 -5.23 -17.88
CA PHE A 165 5.90 -5.78 -17.53
C PHE A 165 6.52 -6.51 -18.73
N ALA A 166 5.80 -7.40 -19.41
CA ALA A 166 6.29 -8.11 -20.59
C ALA A 166 6.66 -7.16 -21.75
N ARG A 167 6.00 -6.02 -21.86
CA ARG A 167 6.36 -4.98 -22.87
C ARG A 167 7.65 -4.26 -22.47
N ILE A 168 7.85 -3.97 -21.21
CA ILE A 168 9.10 -3.36 -20.67
C ILE A 168 10.29 -4.32 -20.85
N GLU A 169 10.09 -5.62 -20.67
CA GLU A 169 11.14 -6.61 -20.95
C GLU A 169 11.60 -6.56 -22.42
N LYS A 170 10.67 -6.43 -23.36
CA LYS A 170 11.01 -6.27 -24.79
C LYS A 170 11.81 -4.99 -25.06
N ILE A 171 11.45 -3.89 -24.37
CA ILE A 171 12.19 -2.62 -24.49
C ILE A 171 13.61 -2.80 -23.95
N ALA A 172 13.79 -3.49 -22.81
CA ALA A 172 15.10 -3.78 -22.25
C ALA A 172 15.97 -4.62 -23.19
N GLN A 173 15.38 -5.65 -23.81
CA GLN A 173 16.06 -6.48 -24.82
C GLN A 173 16.45 -5.65 -26.06
N GLY A 174 15.57 -4.77 -26.55
CA GLY A 174 15.86 -3.85 -27.65
C GLY A 174 17.00 -2.89 -27.31
N ALA A 175 17.01 -2.31 -26.12
CA ALA A 175 18.08 -1.45 -25.65
C ALA A 175 19.43 -2.18 -25.58
N ALA A 176 19.43 -3.42 -25.07
CA ALA A 176 20.63 -4.25 -25.02
C ALA A 176 21.16 -4.59 -26.43
N LEU A 177 20.26 -4.89 -27.37
CA LEU A 177 20.63 -5.17 -28.76
C LEU A 177 21.24 -3.92 -29.45
N MET A 178 20.65 -2.76 -29.27
CA MET A 178 21.13 -1.50 -29.86
C MET A 178 22.51 -1.09 -29.34
N THR A 179 22.86 -1.44 -28.10
CA THR A 179 24.13 -1.06 -27.45
C THR A 179 25.14 -2.21 -27.42
N GLU A 180 24.81 -3.36 -27.99
CA GLU A 180 25.62 -4.59 -27.92
C GLU A 180 25.99 -4.99 -26.46
N THR A 181 25.09 -4.71 -25.52
CA THR A 181 25.20 -5.10 -24.10
C THR A 181 24.38 -6.35 -23.79
N ARG A 182 24.52 -6.89 -22.60
CA ARG A 182 23.64 -7.94 -22.05
C ARG A 182 22.73 -7.35 -21.01
N VAL A 183 21.49 -7.81 -20.95
CA VAL A 183 20.51 -7.41 -19.94
C VAL A 183 20.06 -8.63 -19.12
N SER A 184 19.91 -8.45 -17.82
CA SER A 184 19.24 -9.38 -16.92
C SER A 184 18.16 -8.66 -16.14
N CYS A 185 17.03 -9.34 -15.89
CA CYS A 185 15.93 -8.85 -15.06
C CYS A 185 15.99 -9.57 -13.71
N ARG A 186 15.89 -8.79 -12.62
CA ARG A 186 15.72 -9.29 -11.26
C ARG A 186 14.35 -8.84 -10.77
N PHE A 187 13.41 -9.79 -10.74
CA PHE A 187 12.11 -9.56 -10.14
C PHE A 187 12.27 -9.37 -8.61
N GLU A 188 11.68 -8.35 -8.03
CA GLU A 188 11.85 -8.06 -6.61
C GLU A 188 10.60 -8.34 -5.79
N LYS A 189 9.47 -7.81 -6.23
CA LYS A 189 8.19 -7.94 -5.53
C LYS A 189 7.01 -7.66 -6.44
N ALA A 190 5.83 -8.08 -5.99
CA ALA A 190 4.55 -7.68 -6.56
C ALA A 190 3.48 -7.70 -5.47
N CYS A 191 2.36 -7.02 -5.68
CA CYS A 191 1.14 -7.22 -4.90
C CYS A 191 -0.09 -7.00 -5.77
N SER A 192 -1.15 -7.76 -5.47
CA SER A 192 -2.45 -7.64 -6.12
C SER A 192 -3.20 -6.39 -5.65
N SER A 193 -4.18 -5.94 -6.44
CA SER A 193 -5.10 -4.88 -6.03
C SER A 193 -5.91 -5.31 -4.80
N TYR A 194 -6.13 -4.39 -3.86
CA TYR A 194 -7.01 -4.62 -2.72
C TYR A 194 -8.46 -4.83 -3.20
N LEU A 195 -9.11 -5.86 -2.69
CA LEU A 195 -10.48 -6.22 -2.97
C LEU A 195 -11.35 -5.89 -1.75
N PRO A 196 -12.15 -4.81 -1.79
CA PRO A 196 -13.06 -4.49 -0.70
C PRO A 196 -14.12 -5.57 -0.48
N ASN A 197 -14.44 -5.86 0.79
CA ASN A 197 -15.57 -6.71 1.17
C ASN A 197 -16.64 -5.85 1.85
N ARG A 198 -17.69 -5.51 1.12
CA ARG A 198 -18.69 -4.52 1.53
C ARG A 198 -19.48 -4.95 2.76
N THR A 199 -19.76 -6.25 2.86
CA THR A 199 -20.44 -6.84 4.01
C THR A 199 -19.63 -6.65 5.29
N LEU A 200 -18.34 -6.96 5.25
CA LEU A 200 -17.46 -6.83 6.40
C LEU A 200 -17.13 -5.36 6.71
N GLU A 201 -16.97 -4.52 5.68
CA GLU A 201 -16.80 -3.07 5.84
C GLU A 201 -17.98 -2.43 6.56
N ALA A 202 -19.21 -2.77 6.20
CA ALA A 202 -20.41 -2.27 6.87
C ALA A 202 -20.43 -2.61 8.36
N ALA A 203 -20.02 -3.83 8.71
CA ALA A 203 -19.91 -4.26 10.11
C ALA A 203 -18.83 -3.50 10.87
N MET A 204 -17.65 -3.30 10.26
CA MET A 204 -16.56 -2.53 10.86
C MET A 204 -16.92 -1.04 10.99
N TYR A 205 -17.61 -0.47 10.00
CA TYR A 205 -18.07 0.92 10.03
C TYR A 205 -18.99 1.20 11.23
N GLN A 206 -19.89 0.25 11.57
CA GLN A 206 -20.72 0.37 12.77
C GLN A 206 -19.86 0.47 14.04
N ALA A 207 -18.74 -0.25 14.12
CA ALA A 207 -17.80 -0.14 15.23
C ALA A 207 -17.07 1.21 15.22
N VAL A 208 -16.67 1.72 14.04
CA VAL A 208 -16.08 3.07 13.90
C VAL A 208 -17.07 4.13 14.41
N CYS A 209 -18.32 4.07 13.99
CA CYS A 209 -19.38 5.01 14.44
C CYS A 209 -19.65 4.89 15.94
N HIS A 210 -19.67 3.68 16.49
CA HIS A 210 -19.89 3.46 17.92
C HIS A 210 -18.82 4.09 18.81
N TYR A 211 -17.55 4.00 18.42
CA TYR A 211 -16.45 4.58 19.18
C TYR A 211 -16.20 6.05 18.86
N GLY A 212 -16.63 6.52 17.68
CA GLY A 212 -16.41 7.89 17.23
C GLY A 212 -14.93 8.23 17.07
N THR A 213 -14.62 9.50 17.24
CA THR A 213 -13.25 10.04 17.22
C THR A 213 -12.73 10.27 18.63
N PRO A 214 -11.41 10.26 18.85
CA PRO A 214 -10.85 10.62 20.15
C PRO A 214 -11.13 12.11 20.47
N PRO A 215 -11.31 12.47 21.74
CA PRO A 215 -11.37 13.87 22.16
C PRO A 215 -9.98 14.51 22.02
N TRP A 216 -9.92 15.67 21.36
CA TRP A 216 -8.68 16.42 21.15
C TRP A 216 -8.50 17.50 22.22
N SER A 217 -7.32 17.55 22.85
CA SER A 217 -6.97 18.61 23.81
C SER A 217 -6.64 19.93 23.09
N ALA A 218 -6.53 21.01 23.86
CA ALA A 218 -6.11 22.32 23.34
C ALA A 218 -4.68 22.29 22.80
N GLU A 219 -3.80 21.56 23.50
CA GLU A 219 -2.37 21.39 23.09
C GLU A 219 -2.26 20.60 21.80
N GLU A 220 -3.07 19.53 21.63
CA GLU A 220 -3.13 18.75 20.40
C GLU A 220 -3.61 19.57 19.21
N ARG A 221 -4.63 20.41 19.42
CA ARG A 221 -5.14 21.33 18.38
C ARG A 221 -4.12 22.43 18.03
N ALA A 222 -3.38 22.93 19.02
CA ALA A 222 -2.29 23.89 18.79
C ALA A 222 -1.16 23.27 17.98
N PHE A 223 -0.68 22.09 18.38
CA PHE A 223 0.36 21.38 17.64
C PHE A 223 -0.07 21.03 16.20
N ALA A 224 -1.30 20.57 16.02
CA ALA A 224 -1.83 20.30 14.68
C ALA A 224 -1.92 21.58 13.81
N ALA A 225 -2.17 22.76 14.42
CA ALA A 225 -2.15 24.02 13.72
C ALA A 225 -0.72 24.41 13.29
N GLU A 226 0.29 24.17 14.11
CA GLU A 226 1.70 24.37 13.75
C GLU A 226 2.12 23.49 12.58
N ILE A 227 1.78 22.19 12.62
CA ILE A 227 2.02 21.28 11.50
C ILE A 227 1.34 21.78 10.23
N ARG A 228 0.05 22.16 10.33
CA ARG A 228 -0.72 22.62 9.17
C ARG A 228 -0.15 23.90 8.55
N ALA A 229 0.46 24.77 9.34
CA ALA A 229 1.13 25.98 8.84
C ALA A 229 2.36 25.68 7.95
N THR A 230 2.89 24.47 8.00
CA THR A 230 4.02 24.01 7.15
C THR A 230 3.56 23.35 5.86
N LEU A 231 2.24 23.14 5.66
CA LEU A 231 1.68 22.41 4.52
C LEU A 231 1.30 23.37 3.40
N SER A 232 1.45 22.90 2.17
CA SER A 232 0.94 23.62 1.00
C SER A 232 -0.59 23.47 0.86
N ALA A 233 -1.21 24.37 0.11
CA ALA A 233 -2.63 24.24 -0.26
C ALA A 233 -2.90 22.95 -1.04
N ASN A 234 -1.93 22.47 -1.84
CA ASN A 234 -2.05 21.22 -2.59
C ASN A 234 -2.05 20.00 -1.69
N ASP A 235 -1.23 19.96 -0.63
CA ASP A 235 -1.22 18.88 0.36
C ASP A 235 -2.58 18.76 1.04
N ILE A 236 -3.12 19.89 1.47
CA ILE A 236 -4.44 19.97 2.11
C ILE A 236 -5.55 19.49 1.17
N ASN A 237 -5.55 19.98 -0.07
CA ASN A 237 -6.55 19.59 -1.08
C ASN A 237 -6.48 18.10 -1.41
N ASN A 238 -5.26 17.51 -1.48
CA ASN A 238 -5.08 16.08 -1.73
C ASN A 238 -5.63 15.22 -0.57
N SER A 239 -5.37 15.60 0.67
CA SER A 239 -5.94 14.91 1.85
C SER A 239 -7.47 14.96 1.84
N LEU A 240 -8.06 16.13 1.57
CA LEU A 240 -9.51 16.29 1.46
C LEU A 240 -10.12 15.51 0.30
N LYS A 241 -9.40 15.39 -0.82
CA LYS A 241 -9.80 14.55 -1.94
C LYS A 241 -9.89 13.08 -1.54
N ASN A 242 -8.91 12.57 -0.79
CA ASN A 242 -8.94 11.19 -0.30
C ASN A 242 -10.18 10.92 0.55
N ILE A 243 -10.55 11.85 1.44
CA ILE A 243 -11.81 11.76 2.21
C ILE A 243 -13.03 11.72 1.29
N ALA A 244 -13.08 12.61 0.29
CA ALA A 244 -14.19 12.67 -0.65
C ALA A 244 -14.35 11.38 -1.47
N ASP A 245 -13.22 10.76 -1.87
CA ASP A 245 -13.21 9.55 -2.69
C ASP A 245 -13.74 8.31 -1.95
N THR A 246 -13.71 8.29 -0.61
CA THR A 246 -14.17 7.15 0.21
C THR A 246 -15.64 7.23 0.65
N GLY A 247 -16.25 8.41 0.65
CA GLY A 247 -17.60 8.65 1.19
C GLY A 247 -18.66 9.04 0.16
N GLY A 248 -18.39 8.98 -1.13
CA GLY A 248 -19.35 9.40 -2.18
C GLY A 248 -19.73 10.88 -2.06
N GLU A 249 -20.98 11.23 -2.33
CA GLU A 249 -21.45 12.63 -2.23
C GLU A 249 -21.39 13.18 -0.78
N ASP A 250 -21.70 12.35 0.21
CA ASP A 250 -21.56 12.74 1.61
C ASP A 250 -20.10 12.95 2.00
N GLY A 251 -19.18 12.17 1.44
CA GLY A 251 -17.73 12.35 1.57
C GLY A 251 -17.26 13.68 1.00
N LYS A 252 -17.78 14.09 -0.15
CA LYS A 252 -17.49 15.41 -0.72
C LYS A 252 -18.02 16.56 0.16
N ALA A 253 -19.22 16.42 0.70
CA ALA A 253 -19.79 17.40 1.63
C ALA A 253 -18.97 17.47 2.93
N PHE A 254 -18.57 16.32 3.46
CA PHE A 254 -17.71 16.19 4.64
C PHE A 254 -16.34 16.86 4.40
N ALA A 255 -15.67 16.56 3.30
CA ALA A 255 -14.39 17.17 2.94
C ALA A 255 -14.47 18.70 2.83
N ARG A 256 -15.54 19.22 2.21
CA ARG A 256 -15.75 20.68 2.15
C ARG A 256 -15.91 21.30 3.53
N ARG A 257 -16.69 20.68 4.43
CA ARG A 257 -16.93 21.16 5.79
C ARG A 257 -15.66 21.19 6.63
N HIS A 258 -14.75 20.22 6.40
CA HIS A 258 -13.49 20.09 7.14
C HIS A 258 -12.27 20.77 6.50
N ARG A 259 -12.47 21.61 5.49
CA ARG A 259 -11.36 22.26 4.78
C ARG A 259 -10.41 23.04 5.70
N GLU A 260 -10.94 23.72 6.71
CA GLU A 260 -10.17 24.53 7.67
C GLU A 260 -9.90 23.78 8.99
N THR A 261 -10.41 22.57 9.14
CA THR A 261 -10.21 21.75 10.33
C THR A 261 -8.78 21.20 10.37
N ARG A 262 -8.15 21.23 11.54
CA ARG A 262 -6.80 20.68 11.76
C ARG A 262 -6.84 19.23 12.22
N LEU A 263 -7.74 18.92 13.15
CA LEU A 263 -8.04 17.57 13.64
C LEU A 263 -9.54 17.35 13.54
N ILE A 264 -9.95 16.36 12.78
CA ILE A 264 -11.35 16.01 12.59
C ILE A 264 -11.86 15.31 13.85
N ASP A 265 -13.04 15.69 14.32
CA ASP A 265 -13.69 15.19 15.55
C ASP A 265 -15.05 14.53 15.27
N GLU A 266 -15.30 14.17 14.02
CA GLU A 266 -16.44 13.35 13.59
C GLU A 266 -15.97 12.21 12.65
N VAL A 267 -16.78 11.16 12.56
CA VAL A 267 -16.52 10.02 11.68
C VAL A 267 -16.85 10.40 10.25
N ALA A 268 -15.95 10.10 9.32
CA ALA A 268 -16.21 10.31 7.90
C ALA A 268 -17.30 9.36 7.40
N PRO A 269 -18.20 9.81 6.52
CA PRO A 269 -19.23 8.96 5.95
C PRO A 269 -18.59 7.85 5.12
N TRP A 270 -19.23 6.69 5.13
CA TRP A 270 -18.85 5.55 4.31
C TRP A 270 -19.90 5.26 3.25
N ALA A 271 -19.44 5.02 2.05
CA ALA A 271 -20.26 4.50 0.95
C ALA A 271 -19.48 3.46 0.17
N ALA A 272 -20.16 2.46 -0.37
CA ALA A 272 -19.58 1.56 -1.35
C ALA A 272 -19.13 2.38 -2.57
N THR A 273 -17.91 2.17 -3.04
CA THR A 273 -17.35 2.90 -4.19
C THR A 273 -16.50 1.98 -5.06
N ASP A 274 -16.53 2.22 -6.37
CA ASP A 274 -15.65 1.57 -7.34
C ASP A 274 -14.39 2.40 -7.63
N ASN A 275 -14.15 3.45 -6.86
CA ASN A 275 -12.96 4.27 -6.99
C ASN A 275 -11.70 3.42 -6.74
N ILE A 276 -10.65 3.78 -7.46
CA ILE A 276 -9.33 3.16 -7.35
C ILE A 276 -8.36 4.20 -6.79
N LEU A 277 -7.81 3.92 -5.62
CA LEU A 277 -6.70 4.70 -5.07
C LEU A 277 -5.43 4.42 -5.90
N ALA A 278 -4.71 5.46 -6.25
CA ALA A 278 -3.47 5.33 -7.03
C ALA A 278 -2.31 4.64 -6.29
N GLY A 279 -2.44 4.41 -4.97
CA GLY A 279 -1.52 3.64 -4.16
C GLY A 279 -1.67 2.14 -4.35
N SER A 280 -0.78 1.38 -3.72
CA SER A 280 -0.82 -0.09 -3.62
C SER A 280 -0.54 -0.49 -2.19
N THR A 281 -1.08 -1.61 -1.76
CA THR A 281 -0.77 -2.24 -0.46
C THR A 281 -0.75 -3.75 -0.61
N ASP A 282 0.12 -4.43 0.10
CA ASP A 282 0.19 -5.89 0.11
C ASP A 282 -0.93 -6.56 0.93
N VAL A 283 -1.77 -5.77 1.63
CA VAL A 283 -3.08 -6.22 2.13
C VAL A 283 -3.97 -6.70 0.99
N GLY A 284 -3.71 -6.21 -0.24
CA GLY A 284 -4.36 -6.67 -1.45
C GLY A 284 -4.38 -8.18 -1.54
N ASP A 285 -3.23 -8.85 -1.47
CA ASP A 285 -3.16 -10.31 -1.63
C ASP A 285 -3.92 -11.07 -0.53
N VAL A 286 -3.95 -10.55 0.70
CA VAL A 286 -4.77 -11.13 1.78
C VAL A 286 -6.25 -11.03 1.45
N SER A 287 -6.71 -9.94 0.83
CA SER A 287 -8.11 -9.72 0.46
C SER A 287 -8.63 -10.68 -0.63
N TRP A 288 -7.73 -11.33 -1.36
CA TRP A 288 -8.05 -12.39 -2.31
C TRP A 288 -8.09 -13.79 -1.67
N LYS A 289 -7.70 -13.92 -0.39
CA LYS A 289 -7.70 -15.20 0.33
C LYS A 289 -8.81 -15.29 1.36
N ALA A 290 -9.15 -14.17 1.99
CA ALA A 290 -10.21 -14.08 2.98
C ALA A 290 -10.90 -12.71 2.89
N PRO A 291 -12.15 -12.56 3.36
CA PRO A 291 -12.79 -11.26 3.53
C PRO A 291 -11.92 -10.33 4.39
N VAL A 292 -11.61 -9.14 3.89
CA VAL A 292 -10.82 -8.14 4.63
C VAL A 292 -11.64 -6.87 4.83
N ALA A 293 -11.57 -6.30 6.03
CA ALA A 293 -11.95 -4.91 6.26
C ALA A 293 -10.80 -4.13 6.88
N GLN A 294 -10.68 -2.88 6.46
CA GLN A 294 -9.65 -1.96 6.93
C GLN A 294 -10.29 -0.63 7.32
N CYS A 295 -10.04 -0.15 8.54
CA CYS A 295 -10.47 1.18 8.94
C CYS A 295 -9.33 2.19 8.87
N PHE A 296 -9.68 3.45 8.68
CA PHE A 296 -8.83 4.59 8.93
C PHE A 296 -8.99 5.08 10.37
N SER A 297 -7.92 5.53 10.96
CA SER A 297 -7.93 6.11 12.30
C SER A 297 -7.13 7.40 12.36
N PRO A 298 -7.62 8.45 13.06
CA PRO A 298 -7.01 9.77 13.04
C PRO A 298 -5.73 9.79 13.88
N CYS A 299 -4.59 9.84 13.22
CA CYS A 299 -3.25 9.79 13.83
C CYS A 299 -2.42 11.06 13.58
N PHE A 300 -2.91 11.98 12.73
CA PHE A 300 -2.18 13.19 12.35
C PHE A 300 -3.12 14.27 11.81
N ALA A 301 -2.60 15.50 11.67
CA ALA A 301 -3.35 16.66 11.20
C ALA A 301 -3.78 16.53 9.74
N VAL A 302 -4.96 17.05 9.41
CA VAL A 302 -5.50 17.11 8.05
C VAL A 302 -4.54 17.84 7.11
N GLY A 303 -4.26 17.22 5.97
CA GLY A 303 -3.34 17.74 4.96
C GLY A 303 -1.92 17.21 5.08
N THR A 304 -1.58 16.46 6.13
CA THR A 304 -0.23 15.89 6.29
C THR A 304 0.06 14.90 5.16
N PRO A 305 1.09 15.15 4.32
CA PRO A 305 1.48 14.20 3.28
C PRO A 305 2.08 12.94 3.88
N LEU A 306 1.72 11.79 3.32
CA LEU A 306 2.41 10.54 3.65
C LEU A 306 3.89 10.61 3.23
N HIS A 307 4.77 9.88 3.93
CA HIS A 307 6.22 9.83 3.69
C HIS A 307 6.94 11.17 3.83
N SER A 308 6.42 12.08 4.67
CA SER A 308 7.00 13.40 4.94
C SER A 308 7.56 13.51 6.37
N TRP A 309 8.41 14.52 6.60
CA TRP A 309 8.89 14.81 7.96
C TRP A 309 7.73 15.23 8.88
N GLN A 310 6.71 15.90 8.33
CA GLN A 310 5.49 16.26 9.08
C GLN A 310 4.79 15.03 9.64
N LEU A 311 4.65 13.97 8.84
CA LEU A 311 4.08 12.70 9.32
C LEU A 311 4.95 12.07 10.41
N VAL A 312 6.27 12.02 10.19
CA VAL A 312 7.21 11.42 11.14
C VAL A 312 7.18 12.14 12.50
N SER A 313 7.12 13.48 12.50
CA SER A 313 7.09 14.30 13.72
C SER A 313 5.82 14.04 14.56
N GLN A 314 4.71 13.68 13.92
CA GLN A 314 3.44 13.41 14.61
C GLN A 314 3.34 11.98 15.18
N GLY A 315 4.12 11.03 14.68
CA GLY A 315 3.99 9.60 15.01
C GLY A 315 4.28 9.21 16.46
N ARG A 316 4.85 10.11 17.28
CA ARG A 316 5.09 9.90 18.72
C ARG A 316 4.24 10.79 19.62
N THR A 317 3.26 11.47 19.08
CA THR A 317 2.38 12.37 19.83
C THR A 317 1.18 11.63 20.41
N SER A 318 0.50 12.29 21.36
CA SER A 318 -0.77 11.79 21.90
C SER A 318 -1.85 11.66 20.83
N ILE A 319 -1.81 12.46 19.75
CA ILE A 319 -2.71 12.36 18.59
C ILE A 319 -2.59 10.97 17.97
N ALA A 320 -1.37 10.57 17.59
CA ALA A 320 -1.13 9.25 17.01
C ALA A 320 -1.49 8.10 17.98
N HIS A 321 -1.15 8.25 19.27
CA HIS A 321 -1.49 7.25 20.28
C HIS A 321 -3.00 7.07 20.45
N LYS A 322 -3.77 8.16 20.46
CA LYS A 322 -5.23 8.11 20.52
C LYS A 322 -5.83 7.42 19.30
N GLY A 323 -5.31 7.73 18.10
CA GLY A 323 -5.70 7.05 16.88
C GLY A 323 -5.44 5.54 16.91
N MET A 324 -4.24 5.10 17.32
CA MET A 324 -3.94 3.68 17.50
C MET A 324 -4.89 2.99 18.49
N LEU A 325 -5.21 3.66 19.61
CA LEU A 325 -6.14 3.13 20.61
C LEU A 325 -7.55 2.98 20.03
N LEU A 326 -8.01 3.93 19.22
CA LEU A 326 -9.29 3.83 18.51
C LEU A 326 -9.28 2.65 17.54
N ALA A 327 -8.27 2.54 16.68
CA ALA A 327 -8.14 1.43 15.75
C ALA A 327 -8.23 0.07 16.46
N GLY A 328 -7.48 -0.11 17.55
CA GLY A 328 -7.55 -1.33 18.35
C GLY A 328 -8.94 -1.61 18.92
N LYS A 329 -9.72 -0.57 19.34
CA LYS A 329 -11.12 -0.76 19.79
C LYS A 329 -12.01 -1.24 18.66
N VAL A 330 -11.90 -0.60 17.49
CA VAL A 330 -12.68 -0.95 16.29
C VAL A 330 -12.40 -2.39 15.86
N LEU A 331 -11.12 -2.77 15.74
CA LEU A 331 -10.72 -4.13 15.37
C LEU A 331 -11.24 -5.16 16.38
N GLY A 332 -11.10 -4.89 17.69
CA GLY A 332 -11.59 -5.77 18.75
C GLY A 332 -13.11 -5.96 18.71
N ALA A 333 -13.88 -4.88 18.54
CA ALA A 333 -15.34 -4.96 18.46
C ALA A 333 -15.80 -5.69 17.19
N THR A 334 -15.15 -5.44 16.05
CA THR A 334 -15.46 -6.13 14.79
C THR A 334 -15.16 -7.63 14.90
N ALA A 335 -14.04 -8.01 15.52
CA ALA A 335 -13.71 -9.41 15.79
C ALA A 335 -14.76 -10.09 16.68
N ILE A 336 -15.17 -9.45 17.80
CA ILE A 336 -16.23 -9.96 18.67
C ILE A 336 -17.52 -10.18 17.88
N ARG A 337 -17.88 -9.23 17.01
CA ARG A 337 -19.08 -9.37 16.17
C ARG A 337 -18.98 -10.56 15.22
N LEU A 338 -17.83 -10.77 14.56
CA LEU A 338 -17.62 -11.93 13.70
C LEU A 338 -17.74 -13.26 14.46
N PHE A 339 -17.31 -13.33 15.71
CA PHE A 339 -17.47 -14.52 16.55
C PHE A 339 -18.91 -14.75 17.00
N SER A 340 -19.70 -13.68 17.19
CA SER A 340 -21.07 -13.77 17.68
C SER A 340 -22.13 -13.82 16.57
N ASP A 341 -21.79 -13.44 15.34
CA ASP A 341 -22.71 -13.35 14.20
C ASP A 341 -22.19 -14.21 13.03
N ARG A 342 -22.58 -15.49 13.04
CA ARG A 342 -22.20 -16.42 11.98
C ARG A 342 -22.79 -16.04 10.62
N ALA A 343 -23.95 -15.39 10.58
CA ALA A 343 -24.57 -14.96 9.33
C ALA A 343 -23.72 -13.87 8.65
N LEU A 344 -23.20 -12.93 9.42
CA LEU A 344 -22.28 -11.89 8.94
C LEU A 344 -21.02 -12.53 8.32
N LEU A 345 -20.40 -13.47 9.04
CA LEU A 345 -19.19 -14.14 8.54
C LEU A 345 -19.47 -14.90 7.23
N THR A 346 -20.57 -15.67 7.20
CA THR A 346 -20.97 -16.42 6.01
C THR A 346 -21.26 -15.49 4.82
N ALA A 347 -21.96 -14.39 5.03
CA ALA A 347 -22.26 -13.42 3.98
C ALA A 347 -20.96 -12.76 3.43
N SER A 348 -20.02 -12.42 4.30
CA SER A 348 -18.71 -11.87 3.89
C SER A 348 -17.92 -12.89 3.04
N GLN A 349 -17.93 -14.16 3.42
CA GLN A 349 -17.28 -15.23 2.66
C GLN A 349 -17.96 -15.49 1.31
N GLN A 350 -19.29 -15.43 1.25
CA GLN A 350 -20.04 -15.57 0.01
C GLN A 350 -19.76 -14.43 -0.97
N GLU A 351 -19.66 -13.21 -0.50
CA GLU A 351 -19.29 -12.05 -1.32
C GLU A 351 -17.92 -12.25 -1.97
N LEU A 352 -16.92 -12.68 -1.19
CA LEU A 352 -15.58 -12.99 -1.74
C LEU A 352 -15.65 -14.16 -2.73
N ALA A 353 -16.37 -15.23 -2.40
CA ALA A 353 -16.48 -16.40 -3.26
C ALA A 353 -17.09 -16.08 -4.65
N GLN A 354 -18.05 -15.14 -4.71
CA GLN A 354 -18.60 -14.66 -5.98
C GLN A 354 -17.54 -14.00 -6.86
N VAL A 355 -16.70 -13.15 -6.28
CA VAL A 355 -15.60 -12.50 -7.01
C VAL A 355 -14.57 -13.52 -7.48
N LEU A 356 -14.20 -14.48 -6.62
CA LEU A 356 -13.21 -15.52 -6.95
C LEU A 356 -13.69 -16.52 -8.01
N ALA A 357 -15.00 -16.72 -8.15
CA ALA A 357 -15.57 -17.55 -9.20
C ALA A 357 -15.32 -16.95 -10.60
N GLU A 358 -15.35 -15.63 -10.72
CA GLU A 358 -15.07 -14.92 -11.97
C GLU A 358 -13.58 -14.64 -12.18
N ARG A 359 -12.86 -14.35 -11.09
CA ARG A 359 -11.46 -13.93 -11.08
C ARG A 359 -10.66 -14.69 -10.02
N PRO A 360 -10.20 -15.92 -10.34
CA PRO A 360 -9.45 -16.73 -9.38
C PRO A 360 -8.12 -16.07 -9.01
N TYR A 361 -7.79 -16.09 -7.72
CA TYR A 361 -6.53 -15.54 -7.22
C TYR A 361 -5.34 -16.37 -7.71
N ARG A 362 -4.29 -15.67 -8.15
CA ARG A 362 -2.96 -16.24 -8.40
C ARG A 362 -1.92 -15.32 -7.77
N CYS A 363 -1.06 -15.88 -6.94
CA CYS A 363 0.02 -15.10 -6.36
C CYS A 363 0.88 -14.46 -7.47
N PRO A 364 1.09 -13.14 -7.44
CA PRO A 364 1.85 -12.44 -8.49
C PRO A 364 3.37 -12.63 -8.37
N ILE A 365 3.87 -13.16 -7.25
CA ILE A 365 5.30 -13.40 -7.02
C ILE A 365 5.62 -14.84 -7.43
N PRO A 366 6.54 -15.06 -8.39
CA PRO A 366 7.00 -16.38 -8.76
C PRO A 366 7.59 -17.17 -7.57
N GLN A 367 7.47 -18.49 -7.59
CA GLN A 367 7.88 -19.36 -6.48
C GLN A 367 9.39 -19.29 -6.18
N GLU A 368 10.21 -19.08 -7.20
CA GLU A 368 11.67 -18.97 -7.10
C GLU A 368 12.16 -17.65 -6.50
N ILE A 369 11.29 -16.65 -6.39
CA ILE A 369 11.65 -15.33 -5.85
C ILE A 369 11.57 -15.36 -4.33
N ASN A 370 12.67 -15.09 -3.67
CA ASN A 370 12.73 -14.94 -2.21
C ASN A 370 12.54 -13.48 -1.79
N PRO A 371 12.00 -13.23 -0.58
CA PRO A 371 11.95 -11.88 -0.04
C PRO A 371 13.33 -11.25 -0.05
N SER A 372 13.44 -10.06 -0.65
CA SER A 372 14.70 -9.33 -0.61
C SER A 372 14.99 -8.89 0.83
N ILE A 373 16.21 -9.14 1.31
CA ILE A 373 16.67 -8.51 2.54
C ILE A 373 16.79 -7.02 2.21
N LEU A 374 15.92 -6.20 2.76
CA LEU A 374 16.02 -4.75 2.63
C LEU A 374 17.37 -4.32 3.22
N LYS A 375 18.26 -3.84 2.36
CA LYS A 375 19.56 -3.29 2.76
C LYS A 375 19.40 -1.93 3.41
#